data_bcd6202f53af801582bcc65a7e12561f
#
_entry.id   bcd6202f53af801582bcc65a7e12561f
#
_cell.length_a   1.000
_cell.length_b   1.000
_cell.length_c   1.000
_cell.angle_alpha   90.00
_cell.angle_beta   90.00
_cell.angle_gamma   90.00
#
_symmetry.space_group_name_H-M   'P 1'
#
loop_
_entity.id
_entity.type
_entity.pdbx_description
1 polymer ?
#
loop_
_entity_poly.entity_id
_entity_poly.type
_entity_poly.pdbx_seq_one_letter_code
_entity_poly.pdbx_strand_id
1 'polypeptide(L)'
;MRWQVLIRKFFFFLPKMRMIFYKQYNRLYFWVNDIQFGRKMNVYNKVYVFGLGKVRIGDDFTFSSGDSINPICRNIRGAIYTVCPESLIEIGDRVGISSACLWAKDRITIGNDVNIGGDSLIMDNDAHPHGFIKRRSAFCKEVGLISYLKAIPSAPIVIEDDVWIGARCMILKGVHIGARSIIAAGSVVTKDIPADVIAGGNPCKVIRKIETEDE
;
A
#
# COMPACT_ATOMS: atom_id res chain seq x y z
N MET A 1 12.94 7.45 -42.60
CA MET A 1 12.14 6.43 -41.86
C MET A 1 12.98 5.50 -40.92
N ARG A 2 14.22 5.09 -41.29
CA ARG A 2 15.04 4.19 -40.45
C ARG A 2 15.54 4.82 -39.13
N TRP A 3 15.94 6.09 -39.12
CA TRP A 3 16.49 6.77 -37.92
C TRP A 3 15.47 6.98 -36.80
N GLN A 4 14.22 7.34 -37.12
CA GLN A 4 13.15 7.50 -36.15
C GLN A 4 12.84 6.18 -35.43
N VAL A 5 12.91 5.04 -36.15
CA VAL A 5 12.69 3.72 -35.55
C VAL A 5 13.81 3.36 -34.58
N LEU A 6 15.08 3.67 -34.92
CA LEU A 6 16.24 3.44 -34.05
C LEU A 6 16.18 4.31 -32.79
N ILE A 7 15.89 5.59 -32.96
CA ILE A 7 15.71 6.53 -31.84
C ILE A 7 14.57 6.08 -30.93
N ARG A 8 13.43 5.69 -31.51
CA ARG A 8 12.30 5.15 -30.75
C ARG A 8 12.67 3.90 -29.97
N LYS A 9 13.41 2.96 -30.54
CA LYS A 9 13.91 1.75 -29.85
C LYS A 9 14.82 2.12 -28.68
N PHE A 10 15.70 3.12 -28.83
CA PHE A 10 16.57 3.62 -27.77
C PHE A 10 15.76 4.22 -26.61
N PHE A 11 14.76 5.06 -26.91
CA PHE A 11 13.88 5.60 -25.88
C PHE A 11 13.06 4.54 -25.14
N PHE A 12 12.72 3.41 -25.77
CA PHE A 12 12.08 2.28 -25.10
C PHE A 12 13.06 1.38 -24.34
N PHE A 13 14.33 1.41 -24.68
CA PHE A 13 15.35 0.60 -24.01
C PHE A 13 15.72 1.16 -22.62
N LEU A 14 15.89 2.46 -22.48
CA LEU A 14 16.24 3.12 -21.22
C LEU A 14 15.28 2.83 -20.06
N PRO A 15 13.94 2.97 -20.24
CA PRO A 15 13.00 2.57 -19.20
C PRO A 15 13.09 1.11 -18.79
N LYS A 16 13.32 0.19 -19.75
CA LYS A 16 13.49 -1.24 -19.45
C LYS A 16 14.74 -1.50 -18.61
N MET A 17 15.87 -0.88 -18.95
CA MET A 17 17.10 -0.96 -18.15
C MET A 17 16.89 -0.42 -16.74
N ARG A 18 16.21 0.71 -16.61
CA ARG A 18 15.84 1.30 -15.32
C ARG A 18 15.00 0.33 -14.48
N MET A 19 14.01 -0.35 -15.08
CA MET A 19 13.18 -1.35 -14.41
C MET A 19 13.99 -2.52 -13.88
N ILE A 20 14.92 -3.07 -14.70
CA ILE A 20 15.82 -4.16 -14.30
C ILE A 20 16.70 -3.72 -13.14
N PHE A 21 17.29 -2.53 -13.23
CA PHE A 21 18.13 -1.97 -12.16
C PHE A 21 17.36 -1.86 -10.84
N TYR A 22 16.18 -1.24 -10.86
CA TYR A 22 15.39 -1.08 -9.63
C TYR A 22 14.87 -2.39 -9.07
N LYS A 23 14.61 -3.39 -9.88
CA LYS A 23 14.24 -4.73 -9.41
C LYS A 23 15.34 -5.32 -8.52
N GLN A 24 16.61 -5.22 -8.92
CA GLN A 24 17.75 -5.72 -8.13
C GLN A 24 18.05 -4.80 -6.93
N TYR A 25 18.03 -3.47 -7.15
CA TYR A 25 18.21 -2.50 -6.10
C TYR A 25 17.20 -2.69 -4.96
N ASN A 26 15.90 -2.84 -5.27
CA ASN A 26 14.88 -3.01 -4.25
C ASN A 26 14.98 -4.35 -3.53
N ARG A 27 15.44 -5.43 -4.18
CA ARG A 27 15.71 -6.69 -3.49
C ARG A 27 16.77 -6.52 -2.40
N LEU A 28 17.88 -5.87 -2.74
CA LEU A 28 18.93 -5.55 -1.76
C LEU A 28 18.42 -4.58 -0.69
N TYR A 29 17.70 -3.54 -1.10
CA TYR A 29 17.14 -2.53 -0.19
C TYR A 29 16.16 -3.13 0.82
N PHE A 30 15.29 -4.04 0.39
CA PHE A 30 14.34 -4.74 1.26
C PHE A 30 15.09 -5.68 2.22
N TRP A 31 16.07 -6.42 1.73
CA TRP A 31 16.88 -7.28 2.57
C TRP A 31 17.66 -6.50 3.66
N VAL A 32 18.26 -5.36 3.30
CA VAL A 32 18.97 -4.48 4.26
C VAL A 32 18.03 -3.90 5.32
N ASN A 33 16.75 -3.70 4.98
CA ASN A 33 15.72 -3.23 5.91
C ASN A 33 14.97 -4.36 6.63
N ASP A 34 15.53 -5.57 6.66
CA ASP A 34 14.98 -6.75 7.33
C ASP A 34 13.54 -7.12 6.92
N ILE A 35 13.20 -6.84 5.65
CA ILE A 35 11.91 -7.23 5.08
C ILE A 35 12.01 -8.68 4.62
N GLN A 36 11.12 -9.53 5.13
CA GLN A 36 10.96 -10.90 4.66
C GLN A 36 10.13 -10.90 3.38
N PHE A 37 10.63 -11.50 2.31
CA PHE A 37 9.90 -11.60 1.04
C PHE A 37 10.12 -12.95 0.36
N GLY A 38 9.07 -13.40 -0.30
CA GLY A 38 9.05 -14.66 -1.03
C GLY A 38 9.73 -14.59 -2.40
N ARG A 39 9.43 -15.58 -3.24
CA ARG A 39 9.96 -15.70 -4.60
C ARG A 39 9.32 -14.68 -5.54
N LYS A 40 10.01 -14.36 -6.65
CA LYS A 40 9.52 -13.52 -7.76
C LYS A 40 9.02 -12.12 -7.33
N MET A 41 9.68 -11.49 -6.37
CA MET A 41 9.40 -10.11 -6.02
C MET A 41 9.78 -9.15 -7.16
N ASN A 42 8.84 -8.34 -7.61
CA ASN A 42 8.99 -7.35 -8.66
C ASN A 42 8.67 -5.94 -8.14
N VAL A 43 9.68 -5.19 -7.76
CA VAL A 43 9.49 -3.81 -7.30
C VAL A 43 10.13 -2.86 -8.31
N TYR A 44 9.29 -2.08 -8.98
CA TYR A 44 9.68 -1.17 -10.05
C TYR A 44 9.78 0.26 -9.54
N ASN A 45 10.88 0.93 -9.86
CA ASN A 45 11.29 2.22 -9.30
C ASN A 45 11.51 2.18 -7.77
N LYS A 46 11.83 3.34 -7.19
CA LYS A 46 12.14 3.46 -5.76
C LYS A 46 10.86 3.44 -4.93
N VAL A 47 10.78 2.50 -3.99
CA VAL A 47 9.77 2.46 -2.93
C VAL A 47 10.43 2.93 -1.63
N TYR A 48 9.74 3.74 -0.84
CA TYR A 48 10.20 4.10 0.48
C TYR A 48 9.81 3.00 1.46
N VAL A 49 10.81 2.47 2.17
CA VAL A 49 10.60 1.52 3.26
C VAL A 49 11.31 2.10 4.47
N PHE A 50 10.58 2.33 5.53
CA PHE A 50 11.15 2.84 6.76
C PHE A 50 10.25 2.48 7.95
N GLY A 51 10.86 2.49 9.14
CA GLY A 51 10.15 2.19 10.38
C GLY A 51 10.87 1.17 11.24
N LEU A 52 10.22 0.81 12.35
CA LEU A 52 10.80 -0.02 13.39
C LEU A 52 10.17 -1.42 13.47
N GLY A 53 9.04 -1.61 12.80
CA GLY A 53 8.26 -2.86 12.83
C GLY A 53 8.68 -3.86 11.76
N LYS A 54 7.90 -4.93 11.66
CA LYS A 54 8.16 -6.05 10.75
C LYS A 54 7.32 -5.95 9.49
N VAL A 55 7.89 -6.38 8.36
CA VAL A 55 7.18 -6.50 7.08
C VAL A 55 7.43 -7.90 6.52
N ARG A 56 6.35 -8.60 6.17
CA ARG A 56 6.38 -9.90 5.51
C ARG A 56 5.59 -9.86 4.22
N ILE A 57 6.17 -10.37 3.15
CA ILE A 57 5.60 -10.31 1.79
C ILE A 57 5.67 -11.72 1.21
N GLY A 58 4.59 -12.22 0.65
CA GLY A 58 4.48 -13.52 0.02
C GLY A 58 5.16 -13.62 -1.35
N ASP A 59 4.83 -14.68 -2.07
CA ASP A 59 5.33 -14.97 -3.41
C ASP A 59 4.65 -14.12 -4.49
N ASP A 60 5.30 -13.93 -5.62
CA ASP A 60 4.78 -13.23 -6.81
C ASP A 60 4.31 -11.78 -6.58
N PHE A 61 4.88 -11.10 -5.59
CA PHE A 61 4.57 -9.72 -5.24
C PHE A 61 5.03 -8.73 -6.31
N THR A 62 4.16 -7.78 -6.64
CA THR A 62 4.47 -6.69 -7.57
C THR A 62 4.16 -5.33 -6.97
N PHE A 63 5.11 -4.41 -7.00
CA PHE A 63 4.94 -3.03 -6.58
C PHE A 63 5.44 -2.08 -7.66
N SER A 64 4.54 -1.30 -8.24
CA SER A 64 4.87 -0.24 -9.22
C SER A 64 4.89 1.11 -8.51
N SER A 65 6.03 1.79 -8.49
CA SER A 65 6.22 3.06 -7.79
C SER A 65 6.56 4.19 -8.75
N GLY A 66 5.89 5.33 -8.60
CA GLY A 66 6.20 6.56 -9.32
C GLY A 66 5.82 6.55 -10.79
N ASP A 67 6.46 7.45 -11.52
CA ASP A 67 6.27 7.68 -12.94
C ASP A 67 6.68 6.49 -13.82
N SER A 68 6.28 6.50 -15.05
CA SER A 68 6.66 5.59 -16.14
C SER A 68 6.02 4.20 -16.17
N ILE A 69 5.32 3.75 -15.13
CA ILE A 69 4.67 2.43 -15.12
C ILE A 69 3.15 2.59 -15.08
N ASN A 70 2.66 3.39 -14.13
CA ASN A 70 1.22 3.66 -14.01
C ASN A 70 0.98 5.17 -14.21
N PRO A 71 0.20 5.60 -15.22
CA PRO A 71 -0.03 7.02 -15.50
C PRO A 71 -0.77 7.76 -14.38
N ILE A 72 -1.48 7.06 -13.49
CA ILE A 72 -2.14 7.66 -12.32
C ILE A 72 -1.11 8.10 -11.28
N CYS A 73 0.05 7.43 -11.21
CA CYS A 73 1.06 7.61 -10.17
C CYS A 73 2.22 8.53 -10.59
N ARG A 74 1.98 9.55 -11.42
CA ARG A 74 3.01 10.37 -12.07
C ARG A 74 4.16 10.81 -11.19
N ASN A 75 3.90 11.39 -10.03
CA ASN A 75 4.92 11.92 -9.10
C ASN A 75 4.81 11.30 -7.70
N ILE A 76 4.06 10.20 -7.55
CA ILE A 76 3.76 9.59 -6.27
C ILE A 76 4.59 8.33 -6.14
N ARG A 77 5.42 8.27 -5.10
CA ARG A 77 6.17 7.09 -4.75
C ARG A 77 5.40 6.27 -3.73
N GLY A 78 5.45 4.95 -3.90
CA GLY A 78 4.90 4.05 -2.90
C GLY A 78 5.74 4.07 -1.62
N ALA A 79 5.09 3.79 -0.50
CA ALA A 79 5.73 3.73 0.80
C ALA A 79 5.20 2.53 1.61
N ILE A 80 6.10 1.91 2.38
CA ILE A 80 5.79 0.92 3.40
C ILE A 80 6.39 1.45 4.69
N TYR A 81 5.54 1.80 5.66
CA TYR A 81 5.95 2.42 6.91
C TYR A 81 5.38 1.70 8.13
N THR A 82 6.25 1.34 9.06
CA THR A 82 5.89 0.76 10.37
C THR A 82 6.33 1.71 11.49
N VAL A 83 5.38 2.16 12.31
CA VAL A 83 5.62 3.23 13.30
C VAL A 83 6.39 2.74 14.53
N CYS A 84 6.03 1.55 15.04
CA CYS A 84 6.54 0.98 16.29
C CYS A 84 7.24 -0.36 16.02
N PRO A 85 8.09 -0.83 16.94
CA PRO A 85 8.72 -2.16 16.83
C PRO A 85 7.71 -3.32 16.75
N GLU A 86 6.53 -3.14 17.35
CA GLU A 86 5.44 -4.12 17.39
C GLU A 86 4.57 -4.07 16.13
N SER A 87 4.68 -3.00 15.31
CA SER A 87 3.89 -2.85 14.09
C SER A 87 4.20 -3.98 13.10
N LEU A 88 3.16 -4.46 12.43
CA LEU A 88 3.29 -5.57 11.48
C LEU A 88 2.51 -5.28 10.19
N ILE A 89 3.16 -5.47 9.05
CA ILE A 89 2.52 -5.51 7.73
C ILE A 89 2.76 -6.89 7.14
N GLU A 90 1.66 -7.61 6.87
CA GLU A 90 1.66 -8.92 6.24
C GLU A 90 0.95 -8.82 4.89
N ILE A 91 1.62 -9.29 3.84
CA ILE A 91 1.12 -9.26 2.47
C ILE A 91 1.21 -10.67 1.91
N GLY A 92 0.09 -11.18 1.44
CA GLY A 92 -0.03 -12.51 0.86
C GLY A 92 0.66 -12.64 -0.50
N ASP A 93 0.33 -13.71 -1.18
CA ASP A 93 0.89 -14.07 -2.48
C ASP A 93 0.16 -13.34 -3.63
N ARG A 94 0.86 -13.12 -4.74
CA ARG A 94 0.32 -12.55 -6.00
C ARG A 94 -0.33 -11.18 -5.83
N VAL A 95 0.10 -10.40 -4.83
CA VAL A 95 -0.41 -9.06 -4.56
C VAL A 95 0.24 -8.05 -5.49
N GLY A 96 -0.59 -7.20 -6.09
CA GLY A 96 -0.19 -6.09 -6.94
C GLY A 96 -0.49 -4.72 -6.33
N ILE A 97 0.53 -3.87 -6.17
CA ILE A 97 0.37 -2.53 -5.59
C ILE A 97 0.93 -1.48 -6.55
N SER A 98 0.18 -0.39 -6.75
CA SER A 98 0.59 0.77 -7.56
C SER A 98 0.75 2.00 -6.69
N SER A 99 1.98 2.42 -6.37
CA SER A 99 2.30 3.67 -5.65
C SER A 99 1.39 3.97 -4.45
N ALA A 100 0.96 2.95 -3.72
CA ALA A 100 0.17 3.13 -2.52
C ALA A 100 1.08 3.35 -1.30
N CYS A 101 0.51 3.90 -0.24
CA CYS A 101 1.13 4.02 1.07
C CYS A 101 0.48 3.03 2.03
N LEU A 102 1.28 2.11 2.57
CA LEU A 102 0.91 1.23 3.68
C LEU A 102 1.54 1.81 4.95
N TRP A 103 0.72 2.27 5.88
CA TRP A 103 1.19 2.92 7.10
C TRP A 103 0.63 2.23 8.33
N ALA A 104 1.42 1.35 8.92
CA ALA A 104 1.03 0.56 10.09
C ALA A 104 1.65 1.09 11.38
N LYS A 105 0.80 1.28 12.38
CA LYS A 105 1.19 1.43 13.79
C LYS A 105 0.90 0.14 14.58
N ASP A 106 -0.15 -0.56 14.23
CA ASP A 106 -0.57 -1.83 14.82
C ASP A 106 -0.36 -2.96 13.79
N ARG A 107 -1.36 -3.20 12.92
CA ARG A 107 -1.28 -4.27 11.93
C ARG A 107 -2.06 -3.96 10.66
N ILE A 108 -1.45 -4.25 9.52
CA ILE A 108 -2.12 -4.32 8.21
C ILE A 108 -1.91 -5.73 7.67
N THR A 109 -3.01 -6.45 7.42
CA THR A 109 -2.99 -7.78 6.79
C THR A 109 -3.67 -7.69 5.43
N ILE A 110 -2.98 -8.14 4.39
CA ILE A 110 -3.45 -8.20 3.01
C ILE A 110 -3.36 -9.65 2.56
N GLY A 111 -4.47 -10.22 2.12
CA GLY A 111 -4.59 -11.58 1.64
C GLY A 111 -3.89 -11.80 0.29
N ASN A 112 -4.24 -12.90 -0.35
CA ASN A 112 -3.69 -13.30 -1.65
C ASN A 112 -4.47 -12.66 -2.80
N ASP A 113 -3.85 -12.54 -3.97
CA ASP A 113 -4.49 -12.08 -5.22
C ASP A 113 -5.11 -10.68 -5.12
N VAL A 114 -4.66 -9.85 -4.17
CA VAL A 114 -5.16 -8.48 -3.94
C VAL A 114 -4.51 -7.50 -4.91
N ASN A 115 -5.33 -6.60 -5.47
CA ASN A 115 -4.86 -5.50 -6.30
C ASN A 115 -5.17 -4.14 -5.66
N ILE A 116 -4.14 -3.29 -5.48
CA ILE A 116 -4.27 -1.96 -4.89
C ILE A 116 -3.89 -0.89 -5.91
N GLY A 117 -4.89 -0.08 -6.26
CA GLY A 117 -4.78 1.00 -7.23
C GLY A 117 -3.90 2.16 -6.76
N GLY A 118 -3.43 2.93 -7.74
CA GLY A 118 -2.48 4.01 -7.55
C GLY A 118 -2.94 5.10 -6.60
N ASP A 119 -2.00 5.66 -5.81
CA ASP A 119 -2.24 6.76 -4.88
C ASP A 119 -3.25 6.42 -3.75
N SER A 120 -3.35 5.15 -3.39
CA SER A 120 -4.19 4.72 -2.28
C SER A 120 -3.43 4.78 -0.96
N LEU A 121 -4.13 5.06 0.13
CA LEU A 121 -3.61 5.08 1.50
C LEU A 121 -4.30 4.00 2.32
N ILE A 122 -3.54 3.07 2.87
CA ILE A 122 -3.99 2.09 3.86
C ILE A 122 -3.31 2.43 5.18
N MET A 123 -4.08 2.94 6.15
CA MET A 123 -3.54 3.47 7.40
C MET A 123 -4.35 3.00 8.60
N ASP A 124 -3.73 2.21 9.45
CA ASP A 124 -4.33 1.62 10.65
C ASP A 124 -4.34 2.51 11.88
N ASN A 125 -4.03 3.79 11.72
CA ASN A 125 -3.89 4.73 12.83
C ASN A 125 -4.33 6.14 12.44
N ASP A 126 -4.45 7.04 13.41
CA ASP A 126 -4.89 8.42 13.20
C ASP A 126 -3.74 9.42 13.05
N ALA A 127 -2.51 8.97 12.90
CA ALA A 127 -1.29 9.78 12.84
C ALA A 127 -1.04 10.66 14.09
N HIS A 128 -2.07 11.08 14.78
CA HIS A 128 -2.01 11.96 15.94
C HIS A 128 -2.99 11.55 17.05
N PRO A 129 -2.68 11.84 18.32
CA PRO A 129 -3.65 11.71 19.44
C PRO A 129 -4.88 12.59 19.24
N HIS A 130 -6.08 12.11 19.62
CA HIS A 130 -7.32 12.91 19.53
C HIS A 130 -7.32 14.11 20.49
N GLY A 131 -6.73 13.99 21.67
CA GLY A 131 -6.66 15.09 22.63
C GLY A 131 -5.75 16.23 22.13
N PHE A 132 -6.32 17.44 22.03
CA PHE A 132 -5.58 18.59 21.50
C PHE A 132 -4.33 18.97 22.30
N ILE A 133 -4.36 18.78 23.62
CA ILE A 133 -3.21 19.00 24.49
C ILE A 133 -2.09 18.03 24.13
N LYS A 134 -2.40 16.73 23.98
CA LYS A 134 -1.43 15.72 23.56
C LYS A 134 -0.88 15.97 22.15
N ARG A 135 -1.70 16.47 21.21
CA ARG A 135 -1.21 16.85 19.89
C ARG A 135 -0.19 17.99 19.92
N ARG A 136 -0.41 19.01 20.78
CA ARG A 136 0.54 20.09 20.98
C ARG A 136 1.88 19.59 21.55
N SER A 137 1.87 18.60 22.41
CA SER A 137 3.07 18.03 23.03
C SER A 137 3.99 17.28 22.07
N ALA A 138 3.51 16.93 20.84
CA ALA A 138 4.36 16.33 19.82
C ALA A 138 5.57 17.19 19.47
N PHE A 139 5.44 18.49 19.59
CA PHE A 139 6.49 19.46 19.31
C PHE A 139 7.24 19.91 20.59
N CYS A 140 6.81 19.45 21.77
CA CYS A 140 7.43 19.75 23.06
C CYS A 140 8.37 18.61 23.46
N LYS A 141 9.62 18.93 23.74
CA LYS A 141 10.64 17.94 24.17
C LYS A 141 10.31 17.21 25.47
N GLU A 142 9.28 17.64 26.19
CA GLU A 142 8.89 17.11 27.50
C GLU A 142 8.15 15.77 27.45
N VAL A 143 7.47 15.47 26.34
CA VAL A 143 6.79 14.18 26.15
C VAL A 143 7.63 13.35 25.19
N GLY A 144 8.32 12.34 25.68
CA GLY A 144 9.16 11.48 24.84
C GLY A 144 8.38 10.88 23.67
N LEU A 145 9.03 10.73 22.51
CA LEU A 145 8.45 10.20 21.26
C LEU A 145 7.62 8.91 21.47
N ILE A 146 8.12 8.00 22.29
CA ILE A 146 7.43 6.72 22.58
C ILE A 146 6.07 6.96 23.24
N SER A 147 6.00 7.88 24.21
CA SER A 147 4.75 8.21 24.90
C SER A 147 3.74 8.85 23.94
N TYR A 148 4.22 9.70 23.05
CA TYR A 148 3.40 10.29 22.00
C TYR A 148 2.85 9.24 21.04
N LEU A 149 3.70 8.36 20.51
CA LEU A 149 3.30 7.29 19.60
C LEU A 149 2.28 6.35 20.24
N LYS A 150 2.43 6.00 21.53
CA LYS A 150 1.46 5.19 22.27
C LYS A 150 0.08 5.85 22.38
N ALA A 151 0.02 7.16 22.42
CA ALA A 151 -1.24 7.91 22.54
C ALA A 151 -2.01 8.04 21.21
N ILE A 152 -1.44 7.65 20.09
CA ILE A 152 -2.13 7.66 18.79
C ILE A 152 -3.09 6.47 18.72
N PRO A 153 -4.39 6.69 18.47
CA PRO A 153 -5.34 5.60 18.27
C PRO A 153 -4.98 4.78 17.04
N SER A 154 -5.06 3.46 17.15
CA SER A 154 -4.87 2.51 16.06
C SER A 154 -5.82 1.33 16.19
N ALA A 155 -6.13 0.68 15.09
CA ALA A 155 -6.86 -0.58 15.03
C ALA A 155 -6.48 -1.33 13.76
N PRO A 156 -6.29 -2.66 13.81
CA PRO A 156 -5.85 -3.44 12.67
C PRO A 156 -6.73 -3.29 11.44
N ILE A 157 -6.12 -3.36 10.26
CA ILE A 157 -6.81 -3.45 8.98
C ILE A 157 -6.64 -4.86 8.43
N VAL A 158 -7.73 -5.45 7.92
CA VAL A 158 -7.74 -6.73 7.24
C VAL A 158 -8.33 -6.55 5.84
N ILE A 159 -7.60 -6.99 4.83
CA ILE A 159 -8.05 -7.07 3.44
C ILE A 159 -7.93 -8.53 3.04
N GLU A 160 -9.07 -9.18 2.78
CA GLU A 160 -9.10 -10.60 2.44
C GLU A 160 -8.66 -10.86 0.99
N ASP A 161 -8.69 -12.14 0.59
CA ASP A 161 -8.24 -12.59 -0.73
C ASP A 161 -9.10 -12.00 -1.87
N ASP A 162 -8.50 -11.86 -3.06
CA ASP A 162 -9.17 -11.43 -4.30
C ASP A 162 -9.81 -10.03 -4.24
N VAL A 163 -9.42 -9.18 -3.30
CA VAL A 163 -9.95 -7.81 -3.20
C VAL A 163 -9.28 -6.91 -4.24
N TRP A 164 -10.10 -6.12 -4.91
CA TRP A 164 -9.62 -5.04 -5.78
C TRP A 164 -9.93 -3.67 -5.19
N ILE A 165 -8.89 -2.91 -4.83
CA ILE A 165 -9.01 -1.52 -4.39
C ILE A 165 -8.67 -0.61 -5.56
N GLY A 166 -9.61 0.23 -5.97
CA GLY A 166 -9.44 1.25 -7.00
C GLY A 166 -8.38 2.29 -6.61
N ALA A 167 -8.01 3.14 -7.56
CA ALA A 167 -7.05 4.21 -7.32
C ALA A 167 -7.58 5.28 -6.34
N ARG A 168 -6.68 5.91 -5.57
CA ARG A 168 -6.98 7.00 -4.64
C ARG A 168 -8.00 6.66 -3.57
N CYS A 169 -8.00 5.42 -3.13
CA CYS A 169 -8.82 5.00 -1.99
C CYS A 169 -8.09 5.26 -0.68
N MET A 170 -8.86 5.54 0.37
CA MET A 170 -8.38 5.61 1.75
C MET A 170 -9.04 4.50 2.56
N ILE A 171 -8.23 3.57 3.09
CA ILE A 171 -8.70 2.52 4.00
C ILE A 171 -8.23 2.89 5.39
N LEU A 172 -9.18 3.15 6.29
CA LEU A 172 -8.90 3.66 7.62
C LEU A 172 -8.85 2.54 8.65
N LYS A 173 -8.29 2.86 9.80
CA LYS A 173 -8.08 1.94 10.92
C LYS A 173 -9.34 1.15 11.29
N GLY A 174 -9.13 -0.12 11.64
CA GLY A 174 -10.17 -1.02 12.11
C GLY A 174 -11.07 -1.60 11.02
N VAL A 175 -10.82 -1.29 9.74
CA VAL A 175 -11.62 -1.77 8.62
C VAL A 175 -11.27 -3.21 8.26
N HIS A 176 -12.29 -4.04 8.04
CA HIS A 176 -12.21 -5.35 7.43
C HIS A 176 -12.90 -5.33 6.06
N ILE A 177 -12.18 -5.69 5.00
CA ILE A 177 -12.72 -5.82 3.64
C ILE A 177 -12.77 -7.31 3.29
N GLY A 178 -14.01 -7.82 3.14
CA GLY A 178 -14.27 -9.21 2.81
C GLY A 178 -13.84 -9.58 1.39
N ALA A 179 -13.55 -10.86 1.21
CA ALA A 179 -12.98 -11.43 -0.01
C ALA A 179 -13.77 -11.08 -1.28
N ARG A 180 -13.08 -11.03 -2.41
CA ARG A 180 -13.64 -10.80 -3.76
C ARG A 180 -14.40 -9.48 -3.92
N SER A 181 -14.25 -8.56 -2.97
CA SER A 181 -14.93 -7.26 -3.03
C SER A 181 -14.13 -6.25 -3.84
N ILE A 182 -14.84 -5.30 -4.43
CA ILE A 182 -14.27 -4.21 -5.23
C ILE A 182 -14.56 -2.89 -4.52
N ILE A 183 -13.52 -2.12 -4.25
CA ILE A 183 -13.63 -0.75 -3.74
C ILE A 183 -13.42 0.21 -4.90
N ALA A 184 -14.46 0.96 -5.25
CA ALA A 184 -14.42 1.92 -6.34
C ALA A 184 -13.40 3.04 -6.08
N ALA A 185 -12.75 3.53 -7.13
CA ALA A 185 -11.74 4.58 -7.03
C ALA A 185 -12.24 5.84 -6.28
N GLY A 186 -11.36 6.47 -5.51
CA GLY A 186 -11.66 7.68 -4.73
C GLY A 186 -12.49 7.44 -3.46
N SER A 187 -12.67 6.21 -3.03
CA SER A 187 -13.49 5.87 -1.87
C SER A 187 -12.74 6.08 -0.55
N VAL A 188 -13.50 6.44 0.51
CA VAL A 188 -13.00 6.50 1.88
C VAL A 188 -13.72 5.46 2.72
N VAL A 189 -13.02 4.35 2.99
CA VAL A 189 -13.56 3.20 3.73
C VAL A 189 -13.33 3.41 5.21
N THR A 190 -14.42 3.57 5.94
CA THR A 190 -14.44 3.85 7.40
C THR A 190 -15.15 2.76 8.20
N LYS A 191 -15.71 1.76 7.53
CA LYS A 191 -16.46 0.63 8.12
C LYS A 191 -16.18 -0.62 7.31
N ASP A 192 -16.44 -1.77 7.89
CA ASP A 192 -16.29 -3.06 7.24
C ASP A 192 -17.12 -3.16 5.96
N ILE A 193 -16.55 -3.85 5.00
CA ILE A 193 -17.17 -4.17 3.71
C ILE A 193 -17.34 -5.69 3.65
N PRO A 194 -18.56 -6.20 3.44
CA PRO A 194 -18.78 -7.64 3.31
C PRO A 194 -18.11 -8.19 2.04
N ALA A 195 -17.94 -9.51 1.98
CA ALA A 195 -17.45 -10.19 0.77
C ALA A 195 -18.42 -10.07 -0.40
N ASP A 196 -17.90 -10.24 -1.62
CA ASP A 196 -18.68 -10.35 -2.86
C ASP A 196 -19.52 -9.10 -3.19
N VAL A 197 -18.98 -7.92 -2.90
CA VAL A 197 -19.68 -6.65 -3.19
C VAL A 197 -18.82 -5.65 -3.96
N ILE A 198 -19.49 -4.73 -4.66
CA ILE A 198 -18.91 -3.47 -5.09
C ILE A 198 -19.33 -2.41 -4.08
N ALA A 199 -18.35 -1.71 -3.51
CA ALA A 199 -18.56 -0.62 -2.58
C ALA A 199 -17.84 0.65 -3.06
N GLY A 200 -18.34 1.82 -2.71
CA GLY A 200 -17.73 3.08 -3.13
C GLY A 200 -18.28 4.32 -2.44
N GLY A 201 -17.58 5.43 -2.63
CA GLY A 201 -17.97 6.75 -2.13
C GLY A 201 -17.22 7.22 -0.89
N ASN A 202 -17.58 8.40 -0.40
CA ASN A 202 -17.06 9.01 0.83
C ASN A 202 -18.22 9.50 1.73
N PRO A 203 -18.53 8.83 2.85
CA PRO A 203 -17.98 7.55 3.27
C PRO A 203 -18.39 6.40 2.33
N CYS A 204 -17.54 5.38 2.22
CA CYS A 204 -17.77 4.21 1.38
C CYS A 204 -18.98 3.41 1.87
N LYS A 205 -19.82 2.98 0.92
CA LYS A 205 -20.99 2.14 1.16
C LYS A 205 -21.10 1.06 0.10
N VAL A 206 -21.73 -0.06 0.44
CA VAL A 206 -22.05 -1.10 -0.54
C VAL A 206 -22.99 -0.51 -1.59
N ILE A 207 -22.63 -0.68 -2.86
CA ILE A 207 -23.42 -0.27 -4.04
C ILE A 207 -24.29 -1.44 -4.50
N ARG A 208 -23.67 -2.62 -4.69
CA ARG A 208 -24.35 -3.85 -5.12
C ARG A 208 -23.50 -5.10 -4.80
N LYS A 209 -24.12 -6.25 -4.87
CA LYS A 209 -23.41 -7.54 -4.88
C LYS A 209 -22.72 -7.74 -6.25
N ILE A 210 -21.65 -8.52 -6.24
CA ILE A 210 -21.04 -9.04 -7.47
C ILE A 210 -21.86 -10.25 -7.90
N GLU A 211 -22.33 -10.25 -9.15
CA GLU A 211 -23.00 -11.42 -9.72
C GLU A 211 -21.93 -12.40 -10.21
N THR A 212 -22.04 -13.65 -9.84
CA THR A 212 -21.05 -14.70 -10.11
C THR A 212 -21.21 -15.29 -11.52
N GLU A 213 -21.42 -14.49 -12.54
CA GLU A 213 -21.51 -14.96 -13.92
C GLU A 213 -20.17 -14.97 -14.68
N ASP A 214 -19.07 -14.62 -14.02
CA ASP A 214 -17.73 -14.53 -14.61
C ASP A 214 -16.76 -15.62 -14.08
N GLU A 215 -17.20 -16.86 -13.97
CA GLU A 215 -16.34 -18.04 -13.79
C GLU A 215 -16.05 -18.76 -15.10
#